data_82a0902931823f10fa1fe5811186b3b5
#
_entry.id   82a0902931823f10fa1fe5811186b3b5
#
_cell.length_a   1.000
_cell.length_b   1.000
_cell.length_c   1.000
_cell.angle_alpha   90.00
_cell.angle_beta   90.00
_cell.angle_gamma   90.00
#
_symmetry.space_group_name_H-M   'P 1'
#
loop_
_entity.id
_entity.type
_entity.pdbx_description
1 polymer ?
#
loop_
_entity_poly.entity_id
_entity_poly.type
_entity_poly.pdbx_seq_one_letter_code
_entity_poly.pdbx_strand_id
1 'polypeptide(L)'
;MFTRVKLAGSKIIAFFVLVLLAGTAVAAPGDPYTWRDSTWDYRSEDSTDIAAEVSVPKVLGVASLTAIAYGAAYGLVFAKGWWDDERSHFHFENDFDYAMNLDKFGHFFGGVVLGESFYEGYRWAGTSEFNAYLYAGLSAMMTHVAIDVKDGYSPGWGFSVFDVLAGTLGGFYPMAERYIPVFKYVDFKWSYWINTKAYYRQSDTGIFTDDYVNQTFWLSFKPYRLLPAGARAYYPSWLAIAAGLSIDEKVFTKEPHPRREVYVALDYDLEAFRPQSRMARTLIRYLNYLKLPAPAVQVYPECHWFLLYPIKF
;
A
#
# COMPACT_ATOMS: atom_id res chain seq x y z
N MET A 1 18.30 14.56 -20.45
CA MET A 1 17.31 14.81 -19.38
C MET A 1 16.02 14.02 -19.55
N PHE A 2 15.45 13.87 -20.75
CA PHE A 2 14.22 13.07 -21.02
C PHE A 2 14.36 11.54 -20.83
N THR A 3 15.55 10.99 -20.90
CA THR A 3 15.80 9.54 -20.81
C THR A 3 15.65 8.99 -19.36
N ARG A 4 15.97 9.79 -18.34
CA ARG A 4 15.87 9.36 -16.93
C ARG A 4 14.44 9.30 -16.39
N VAL A 5 13.54 10.16 -16.86
CA VAL A 5 12.12 10.13 -16.44
C VAL A 5 11.41 8.90 -17.00
N LYS A 6 11.75 8.47 -18.22
CA LYS A 6 11.23 7.19 -18.78
C LYS A 6 11.69 5.96 -17.98
N LEU A 7 12.92 5.99 -17.43
CA LEU A 7 13.43 4.91 -16.58
C LEU A 7 12.70 4.83 -15.22
N ALA A 8 12.34 5.96 -14.62
CA ALA A 8 11.59 5.96 -13.34
C ALA A 8 10.20 5.34 -13.51
N GLY A 9 9.45 5.73 -14.54
CA GLY A 9 8.13 5.14 -14.82
C GLY A 9 8.17 3.63 -15.07
N SER A 10 9.19 3.15 -15.81
CA SER A 10 9.34 1.71 -16.07
C SER A 10 9.71 0.91 -14.83
N LYS A 11 10.45 1.50 -13.89
CA LYS A 11 10.82 0.86 -12.61
C LYS A 11 9.64 0.79 -11.65
N ILE A 12 8.78 1.80 -11.62
CA ILE A 12 7.51 1.80 -10.86
C ILE A 12 6.63 0.65 -11.34
N ILE A 13 6.41 0.58 -12.65
CA ILE A 13 5.62 -0.50 -13.26
C ILE A 13 6.27 -1.86 -12.96
N ALA A 14 7.60 -1.98 -13.07
CA ALA A 14 8.31 -3.21 -12.77
C ALA A 14 8.18 -3.63 -11.30
N PHE A 15 8.25 -2.69 -10.34
CA PHE A 15 8.06 -2.97 -8.92
C PHE A 15 6.64 -3.49 -8.64
N PHE A 16 5.60 -2.77 -9.12
CA PHE A 16 4.22 -3.22 -8.95
C PHE A 16 3.93 -4.52 -9.70
N VAL A 17 4.48 -4.71 -10.90
CA VAL A 17 4.37 -5.98 -11.63
C VAL A 17 5.06 -7.11 -10.87
N LEU A 18 6.22 -6.87 -10.25
CA LEU A 18 6.93 -7.87 -9.46
C LEU A 18 6.15 -8.26 -8.20
N VAL A 19 5.59 -7.27 -7.49
CA VAL A 19 4.72 -7.50 -6.32
C VAL A 19 3.42 -8.20 -6.74
N LEU A 20 2.79 -7.77 -7.83
CA LEU A 20 1.60 -8.41 -8.40
C LEU A 20 1.91 -9.84 -8.87
N LEU A 21 3.04 -10.07 -9.56
CA LEU A 21 3.43 -11.40 -10.01
C LEU A 21 3.79 -12.32 -8.82
N ALA A 22 4.43 -11.80 -7.77
CA ALA A 22 4.66 -12.56 -6.55
C ALA A 22 3.32 -12.97 -5.89
N GLY A 23 2.36 -12.04 -5.77
CA GLY A 23 1.03 -12.34 -5.24
C GLY A 23 0.20 -13.28 -6.13
N THR A 24 0.28 -13.15 -7.46
CA THR A 24 -0.49 -13.99 -8.39
C THR A 24 0.14 -15.35 -8.68
N ALA A 25 1.47 -15.46 -8.67
CA ALA A 25 2.18 -16.73 -8.88
C ALA A 25 1.87 -17.76 -7.78
N VAL A 26 1.42 -17.28 -6.61
CA VAL A 26 1.08 -18.09 -5.46
C VAL A 26 -0.39 -18.59 -5.51
N ALA A 27 -1.22 -18.08 -6.39
CA ALA A 27 -2.62 -18.46 -6.50
C ALA A 27 -2.79 -19.84 -7.19
N ALA A 28 -2.66 -20.94 -6.44
CA ALA A 28 -2.89 -22.29 -6.96
C ALA A 28 -4.39 -22.56 -7.23
N PRO A 29 -4.73 -23.34 -8.28
CA PRO A 29 -6.11 -23.76 -8.51
C PRO A 29 -6.53 -24.78 -7.45
N GLY A 30 -7.68 -24.57 -6.83
CA GLY A 30 -8.35 -25.59 -5.99
C GLY A 30 -8.47 -25.32 -4.50
N ASP A 31 -8.04 -24.17 -3.99
CA ASP A 31 -8.26 -23.78 -2.60
C ASP A 31 -9.71 -23.28 -2.40
N PRO A 32 -10.46 -23.72 -1.38
CA PRO A 32 -11.77 -23.18 -1.02
C PRO A 32 -11.63 -21.79 -0.37
N TYR A 33 -10.93 -20.88 -1.04
CA TYR A 33 -10.84 -19.50 -0.63
C TYR A 33 -12.20 -18.85 -0.79
N THR A 34 -12.96 -18.82 0.27
CA THR A 34 -14.20 -18.07 0.27
C THR A 34 -13.88 -16.60 0.24
N TRP A 35 -14.23 -16.03 -0.88
CA TRP A 35 -14.24 -14.58 -1.08
C TRP A 35 -14.95 -13.89 0.10
N ARG A 36 -14.41 -12.78 0.59
CA ARG A 36 -15.10 -11.91 1.55
C ARG A 36 -16.48 -11.59 0.98
N ASP A 37 -17.52 -12.33 1.40
CA ASP A 37 -18.85 -12.09 0.91
C ASP A 37 -19.33 -10.73 1.38
N SER A 38 -19.91 -9.93 0.49
CA SER A 38 -20.49 -8.63 0.82
C SER A 38 -21.79 -8.75 1.61
N THR A 39 -22.37 -9.94 1.67
CA THR A 39 -23.42 -10.26 2.64
C THR A 39 -22.74 -10.68 3.94
N TRP A 40 -22.01 -9.76 4.54
CA TRP A 40 -21.36 -9.98 5.80
C TRP A 40 -22.34 -10.50 6.84
N ASP A 41 -22.51 -11.79 6.90
CA ASP A 41 -22.78 -12.44 8.15
C ASP A 41 -21.41 -12.66 8.84
N TYR A 42 -21.12 -11.86 9.84
CA TYR A 42 -19.93 -11.97 10.68
C TYR A 42 -19.84 -13.34 11.37
N ARG A 43 -20.88 -14.16 11.25
CA ARG A 43 -21.06 -15.48 11.80
C ARG A 43 -21.13 -16.62 10.78
N SER A 44 -21.17 -16.32 9.50
CA SER A 44 -21.03 -17.41 8.53
C SER A 44 -19.52 -17.80 8.52
N GLU A 45 -19.13 -18.54 9.46
CA GLU A 45 -19.13 -19.99 9.41
C GLU A 45 -18.35 -20.53 8.24
N ASP A 46 -17.26 -19.87 7.81
CA ASP A 46 -16.17 -20.65 7.31
C ASP A 46 -15.34 -21.20 8.47
N SER A 47 -16.06 -21.76 9.44
CA SER A 47 -15.50 -22.69 10.42
C SER A 47 -14.95 -23.97 9.78
N THR A 48 -15.04 -24.09 8.47
CA THR A 48 -14.25 -25.04 7.67
C THR A 48 -12.92 -24.45 7.21
N ASP A 49 -12.31 -23.56 7.99
CA ASP A 49 -10.89 -23.28 7.85
C ASP A 49 -10.09 -24.51 8.32
N ILE A 50 -10.42 -25.67 7.72
CA ILE A 50 -9.61 -26.87 7.84
C ILE A 50 -8.30 -26.50 7.17
N ALA A 51 -7.31 -26.16 8.01
CA ALA A 51 -5.97 -25.98 7.53
C ALA A 51 -5.62 -27.22 6.71
N ALA A 52 -5.39 -27.07 5.42
CA ALA A 52 -4.75 -28.11 4.65
C ALA A 52 -3.42 -28.42 5.33
N GLU A 53 -2.91 -29.63 5.20
CA GLU A 53 -1.61 -29.96 5.78
C GLU A 53 -0.57 -28.96 5.27
N VAL A 54 0.09 -28.26 6.21
CA VAL A 54 1.05 -27.21 5.87
C VAL A 54 2.19 -27.80 5.06
N SER A 55 2.32 -27.36 3.84
CA SER A 55 3.37 -27.83 2.94
C SER A 55 4.68 -27.07 3.17
N VAL A 56 5.63 -27.71 3.85
CA VAL A 56 6.97 -27.15 4.08
C VAL A 56 7.65 -26.68 2.79
N PRO A 57 7.61 -27.44 1.65
CA PRO A 57 8.17 -26.95 0.40
C PRO A 57 7.53 -25.65 -0.10
N LYS A 58 6.22 -25.49 0.09
CA LYS A 58 5.53 -24.24 -0.28
C LYS A 58 5.91 -23.08 0.64
N VAL A 59 6.05 -23.31 1.94
CA VAL A 59 6.54 -22.27 2.89
C VAL A 59 7.94 -21.82 2.49
N LEU A 60 8.83 -22.76 2.18
CA LEU A 60 10.17 -22.45 1.68
C LEU A 60 10.12 -21.71 0.34
N GLY A 61 9.18 -22.05 -0.54
CA GLY A 61 8.92 -21.34 -1.79
C GLY A 61 8.52 -19.88 -1.56
N VAL A 62 7.60 -19.61 -0.63
CA VAL A 62 7.22 -18.25 -0.23
C VAL A 62 8.42 -17.48 0.31
N ALA A 63 9.17 -18.06 1.24
CA ALA A 63 10.36 -17.43 1.81
C ALA A 63 11.42 -17.14 0.73
N SER A 64 11.65 -18.07 -0.20
CA SER A 64 12.60 -17.88 -1.30
C SER A 64 12.16 -16.79 -2.27
N LEU A 65 10.88 -16.76 -2.66
CA LEU A 65 10.33 -15.70 -3.51
C LEU A 65 10.42 -14.33 -2.84
N THR A 66 10.14 -14.27 -1.55
CA THR A 66 10.29 -13.03 -0.76
C THR A 66 11.74 -12.55 -0.75
N ALA A 67 12.70 -13.46 -0.48
CA ALA A 67 14.12 -13.12 -0.50
C ALA A 67 14.60 -12.65 -1.88
N ILE A 68 14.12 -13.29 -2.96
CA ILE A 68 14.42 -12.90 -4.34
C ILE A 68 13.80 -11.53 -4.65
N ALA A 69 12.53 -11.31 -4.30
CA ALA A 69 11.86 -10.04 -4.54
C ALA A 69 12.51 -8.89 -3.76
N TYR A 70 12.87 -9.13 -2.48
CA TYR A 70 13.62 -8.17 -1.68
C TYR A 70 15.01 -7.89 -2.26
N GLY A 71 15.76 -8.95 -2.63
CA GLY A 71 17.08 -8.79 -3.24
C GLY A 71 17.04 -8.05 -4.58
N ALA A 72 16.00 -8.28 -5.39
CA ALA A 72 15.79 -7.55 -6.63
C ALA A 72 15.42 -6.07 -6.36
N ALA A 73 14.50 -5.82 -5.42
CA ALA A 73 14.16 -4.45 -5.00
C ALA A 73 15.37 -3.72 -4.43
N TYR A 74 16.15 -4.39 -3.58
CA TYR A 74 17.40 -3.86 -3.06
C TYR A 74 18.36 -3.47 -4.19
N GLY A 75 18.69 -4.40 -5.09
CA GLY A 75 19.70 -4.15 -6.14
C GLY A 75 19.25 -3.17 -7.23
N LEU A 76 17.95 -3.15 -7.56
CA LEU A 76 17.41 -2.35 -8.67
C LEU A 76 16.95 -0.95 -8.25
N VAL A 77 16.50 -0.81 -7.01
CA VAL A 77 15.83 0.40 -6.53
C VAL A 77 16.55 1.00 -5.32
N PHE A 78 16.62 0.27 -4.21
CA PHE A 78 17.02 0.83 -2.91
C PHE A 78 18.51 1.14 -2.81
N ALA A 79 19.39 0.25 -3.29
CA ALA A 79 20.83 0.43 -3.17
C ALA A 79 21.36 1.71 -3.85
N LYS A 80 20.67 2.17 -4.90
CA LYS A 80 21.01 3.38 -5.64
C LYS A 80 20.19 4.61 -5.25
N GLY A 81 19.04 4.40 -4.59
CA GLY A 81 18.14 5.46 -4.19
C GLY A 81 18.38 5.88 -2.74
N TRP A 82 18.44 4.91 -1.85
CA TRP A 82 18.51 5.17 -0.42
C TRP A 82 19.90 5.00 0.20
N TRP A 83 20.72 4.09 -0.33
CA TRP A 83 21.94 3.63 0.34
C TRP A 83 23.19 3.75 -0.56
N ASP A 84 23.27 4.78 -1.37
CA ASP A 84 24.44 5.03 -2.25
C ASP A 84 25.60 5.70 -1.50
N ASP A 85 25.35 6.18 -0.28
CA ASP A 85 26.33 6.86 0.56
C ASP A 85 27.25 5.90 1.33
N GLU A 86 28.35 6.44 1.88
CA GLU A 86 29.22 5.73 2.79
C GLU A 86 28.46 5.30 4.05
N ARG A 87 28.89 4.19 4.68
CA ARG A 87 28.28 3.71 5.92
C ARG A 87 28.67 4.59 7.10
N SER A 88 27.69 4.89 7.95
CA SER A 88 27.89 5.51 9.27
C SER A 88 27.87 4.47 10.39
N HIS A 89 28.15 4.92 11.62
CA HIS A 89 27.80 4.15 12.81
C HIS A 89 26.30 4.07 12.94
N PHE A 90 25.81 2.96 13.49
CA PHE A 90 24.37 2.79 13.75
C PHE A 90 23.84 3.92 14.65
N HIS A 91 22.76 4.54 14.24
CA HIS A 91 22.08 5.58 15.01
C HIS A 91 20.57 5.53 14.83
N PHE A 92 19.86 6.04 15.84
CA PHE A 92 18.42 6.25 15.78
C PHE A 92 18.14 7.66 15.26
N GLU A 93 17.08 7.78 14.46
CA GLU A 93 16.58 9.06 13.99
C GLU A 93 15.14 9.27 14.47
N ASN A 94 14.83 10.48 14.88
CA ASN A 94 13.45 10.89 15.14
C ASN A 94 12.93 11.67 13.93
N ASP A 95 12.45 10.96 12.97
CA ASP A 95 11.94 11.47 11.71
C ASP A 95 10.41 11.57 11.69
N PHE A 96 9.77 11.60 12.85
CA PHE A 96 8.30 11.63 12.95
C PHE A 96 7.69 12.72 12.07
N ASP A 97 8.30 13.90 12.02
CA ASP A 97 7.81 15.04 11.25
C ASP A 97 8.28 15.05 9.77
N TYR A 98 9.06 14.05 9.35
CA TYR A 98 9.56 13.99 7.98
C TYR A 98 8.39 14.01 6.98
N ALA A 99 8.55 14.81 5.91
CA ALA A 99 7.51 15.05 4.92
C ALA A 99 6.14 15.39 5.56
N MET A 100 6.12 16.14 6.67
CA MET A 100 4.92 16.49 7.45
C MET A 100 4.12 15.25 7.89
N ASN A 101 4.78 14.18 8.26
CA ASN A 101 4.27 12.85 8.65
C ASN A 101 3.72 12.01 7.47
N LEU A 102 3.76 12.50 6.23
CA LEU A 102 3.25 11.74 5.08
C LEU A 102 4.06 10.47 4.81
N ASP A 103 5.32 10.50 5.16
CA ASP A 103 6.23 9.37 5.18
C ASP A 103 5.66 8.16 5.95
N LYS A 104 5.07 8.39 7.12
CA LYS A 104 4.46 7.33 7.94
C LYS A 104 3.27 6.67 7.24
N PHE A 105 2.53 7.42 6.41
CA PHE A 105 1.51 6.85 5.54
C PHE A 105 2.12 6.02 4.41
N GLY A 106 3.30 6.40 3.91
CA GLY A 106 4.07 5.62 2.94
C GLY A 106 4.49 4.27 3.50
N HIS A 107 5.10 4.24 4.70
CA HIS A 107 5.46 3.02 5.42
C HIS A 107 4.24 2.16 5.74
N PHE A 108 3.14 2.77 6.18
CA PHE A 108 1.88 2.07 6.39
C PHE A 108 1.40 1.41 5.09
N PHE A 109 1.37 2.14 3.98
CA PHE A 109 0.95 1.59 2.68
C PHE A 109 1.86 0.45 2.20
N GLY A 110 3.18 0.61 2.35
CA GLY A 110 4.15 -0.44 2.11
C GLY A 110 3.85 -1.70 2.93
N GLY A 111 3.52 -1.51 4.21
CA GLY A 111 3.08 -2.57 5.11
C GLY A 111 1.83 -3.27 4.63
N VAL A 112 0.80 -2.54 4.17
CA VAL A 112 -0.46 -3.11 3.61
C VAL A 112 -0.15 -4.03 2.44
N VAL A 113 0.66 -3.55 1.48
CA VAL A 113 1.02 -4.33 0.28
C VAL A 113 1.81 -5.59 0.66
N LEU A 114 2.74 -5.48 1.60
CA LEU A 114 3.51 -6.63 2.10
C LEU A 114 2.62 -7.61 2.86
N GLY A 115 1.77 -7.12 3.77
CA GLY A 115 0.84 -7.94 4.54
C GLY A 115 -0.08 -8.76 3.65
N GLU A 116 -0.69 -8.15 2.63
CA GLU A 116 -1.53 -8.85 1.66
C GLU A 116 -0.73 -9.89 0.85
N SER A 117 0.50 -9.54 0.43
CA SER A 117 1.34 -10.44 -0.36
C SER A 117 1.78 -11.66 0.44
N PHE A 118 2.20 -11.48 1.69
CA PHE A 118 2.54 -12.58 2.58
C PHE A 118 1.34 -13.44 2.93
N TYR A 119 0.16 -12.82 3.16
CA TYR A 119 -1.07 -13.55 3.42
C TYR A 119 -1.40 -14.52 2.28
N GLU A 120 -1.41 -14.07 1.03
CA GLU A 120 -1.65 -14.92 -0.13
C GLU A 120 -0.62 -16.08 -0.19
N GLY A 121 0.64 -15.80 0.12
CA GLY A 121 1.69 -16.80 0.19
C GLY A 121 1.45 -17.87 1.25
N TYR A 122 1.13 -17.47 2.48
CA TYR A 122 0.85 -18.41 3.57
C TYR A 122 -0.42 -19.21 3.33
N ARG A 123 -1.47 -18.60 2.76
CA ARG A 123 -2.68 -19.34 2.36
C ARG A 123 -2.37 -20.39 1.28
N TRP A 124 -1.53 -20.06 0.30
CA TRP A 124 -1.09 -21.04 -0.70
C TRP A 124 -0.29 -22.20 -0.06
N ALA A 125 0.46 -21.95 0.99
CA ALA A 125 1.21 -22.96 1.71
C ALA A 125 0.34 -23.88 2.60
N GLY A 126 -0.99 -23.61 2.69
CA GLY A 126 -1.93 -24.41 3.45
C GLY A 126 -2.14 -23.96 4.89
N THR A 127 -1.68 -22.75 5.23
CA THR A 127 -1.86 -22.18 6.57
C THR A 127 -3.33 -21.73 6.76
N SER A 128 -3.88 -21.90 7.97
CA SER A 128 -5.22 -21.39 8.30
C SER A 128 -5.34 -19.89 8.08
N GLU A 129 -6.56 -19.38 7.86
CA GLU A 129 -6.78 -17.97 7.54
C GLU A 129 -6.20 -17.06 8.63
N PHE A 130 -6.53 -17.31 9.89
CA PHE A 130 -6.05 -16.52 11.02
C PHE A 130 -4.52 -16.53 11.12
N ASN A 131 -3.91 -17.73 11.03
CA ASN A 131 -2.46 -17.86 11.11
C ASN A 131 -1.77 -17.21 9.89
N ALA A 132 -2.38 -17.29 8.71
CA ALA A 132 -1.87 -16.62 7.51
C ALA A 132 -1.80 -15.08 7.69
N TYR A 133 -2.86 -14.48 8.22
CA TYR A 133 -2.84 -13.05 8.54
C TYR A 133 -1.81 -12.69 9.62
N LEU A 134 -1.75 -13.49 10.69
CA LEU A 134 -0.79 -13.26 11.77
C LEU A 134 0.65 -13.32 11.26
N TYR A 135 0.99 -14.37 10.53
CA TYR A 135 2.35 -14.55 9.99
C TYR A 135 2.66 -13.48 8.92
N ALA A 136 1.67 -13.07 8.14
CA ALA A 136 1.82 -12.00 7.17
C ALA A 136 2.17 -10.67 7.83
N GLY A 137 1.43 -10.28 8.87
CA GLY A 137 1.71 -9.07 9.64
C GLY A 137 3.10 -9.09 10.29
N LEU A 138 3.49 -10.23 10.89
CA LEU A 138 4.82 -10.41 11.46
C LEU A 138 5.92 -10.36 10.39
N SER A 139 5.69 -10.93 9.21
CA SER A 139 6.65 -10.88 8.10
C SER A 139 6.81 -9.46 7.54
N ALA A 140 5.73 -8.71 7.44
CA ALA A 140 5.76 -7.30 7.06
C ALA A 140 6.52 -6.45 8.09
N MET A 141 6.27 -6.68 9.38
CA MET A 141 7.03 -6.04 10.47
C MET A 141 8.53 -6.33 10.35
N MET A 142 8.91 -7.60 10.18
CA MET A 142 10.32 -7.98 10.06
C MET A 142 10.99 -7.35 8.83
N THR A 143 10.24 -7.17 7.74
CA THR A 143 10.73 -6.50 6.54
C THR A 143 11.03 -5.02 6.82
N HIS A 144 10.12 -4.31 7.50
CA HIS A 144 10.35 -2.91 7.90
C HIS A 144 11.52 -2.79 8.87
N VAL A 145 11.60 -3.66 9.89
CA VAL A 145 12.76 -3.69 10.79
C VAL A 145 14.07 -3.88 10.01
N ALA A 146 14.09 -4.76 9.01
CA ALA A 146 15.29 -4.99 8.20
C ALA A 146 15.68 -3.77 7.35
N ILE A 147 14.70 -3.03 6.81
CA ILE A 147 14.92 -1.78 6.08
C ILE A 147 15.51 -0.74 7.05
N ASP A 148 14.85 -0.49 8.16
CA ASP A 148 15.24 0.51 9.14
C ASP A 148 16.59 0.21 9.82
N VAL A 149 16.92 -1.08 10.05
CA VAL A 149 18.28 -1.45 10.48
C VAL A 149 19.31 -1.02 9.46
N LYS A 150 19.00 -1.13 8.17
CA LYS A 150 19.91 -0.66 7.11
C LYS A 150 20.01 0.87 7.09
N ASP A 151 18.88 1.56 7.28
CA ASP A 151 18.81 3.01 7.41
C ASP A 151 19.63 3.52 8.62
N GLY A 152 19.60 2.78 9.71
CA GLY A 152 20.41 3.05 10.90
C GLY A 152 21.91 3.10 10.65
N TYR A 153 22.42 2.52 9.56
CA TYR A 153 23.82 2.60 9.13
C TYR A 153 24.04 3.56 7.98
N SER A 154 23.04 4.30 7.52
CA SER A 154 23.15 5.29 6.45
C SER A 154 23.34 6.70 7.03
N PRO A 155 24.28 7.52 6.53
CA PRO A 155 24.47 8.89 7.01
C PRO A 155 23.29 9.81 6.75
N GLY A 156 22.50 9.53 5.69
CA GLY A 156 21.37 10.35 5.28
C GLY A 156 20.04 9.96 5.94
N TRP A 157 20.04 8.84 6.67
CA TRP A 157 18.86 8.26 7.32
C TRP A 157 19.21 7.86 8.76
N GLY A 158 18.38 7.14 9.42
CA GLY A 158 18.60 6.58 10.74
C GLY A 158 17.57 5.50 11.00
N PHE A 159 17.72 4.70 12.05
CA PHE A 159 16.68 3.76 12.46
C PHE A 159 15.50 4.53 13.04
N SER A 160 14.35 4.48 12.37
CA SER A 160 13.11 5.11 12.80
C SER A 160 12.17 4.11 13.44
N VAL A 161 11.89 4.28 14.72
CA VAL A 161 10.85 3.50 15.41
C VAL A 161 9.47 3.77 14.83
N PHE A 162 9.24 4.98 14.34
CA PHE A 162 7.94 5.38 13.79
C PHE A 162 7.67 4.71 12.44
N ASP A 163 8.68 4.50 11.62
CA ASP A 163 8.57 3.81 10.33
C ASP A 163 8.29 2.33 10.52
N VAL A 164 9.03 1.70 11.43
CA VAL A 164 8.76 0.32 11.84
C VAL A 164 7.33 0.17 12.38
N LEU A 165 6.87 1.07 13.22
CA LEU A 165 5.50 1.04 13.75
C LEU A 165 4.47 1.25 12.64
N ALA A 166 4.64 2.23 11.78
CA ALA A 166 3.73 2.50 10.68
C ALA A 166 3.66 1.30 9.71
N GLY A 167 4.80 0.76 9.32
CA GLY A 167 4.87 -0.42 8.45
C GLY A 167 4.28 -1.68 9.10
N THR A 168 4.48 -1.85 10.42
CA THR A 168 3.87 -2.94 11.19
C THR A 168 2.34 -2.83 11.20
N LEU A 169 1.81 -1.64 11.51
CA LEU A 169 0.37 -1.40 11.50
C LEU A 169 -0.22 -1.65 10.10
N GLY A 170 0.48 -1.21 9.05
CA GLY A 170 0.12 -1.52 7.68
C GLY A 170 0.11 -3.02 7.39
N GLY A 171 1.12 -3.76 7.85
CA GLY A 171 1.22 -5.22 7.68
C GLY A 171 0.05 -5.99 8.33
N PHE A 172 -0.48 -5.47 9.43
CA PHE A 172 -1.66 -6.03 10.09
C PHE A 172 -3.00 -5.45 9.59
N TYR A 173 -2.98 -4.46 8.71
CA TYR A 173 -4.19 -3.85 8.18
C TYR A 173 -5.12 -4.84 7.45
N PRO A 174 -4.65 -5.77 6.57
CA PRO A 174 -5.51 -6.79 5.96
C PRO A 174 -6.21 -7.69 7.00
N MET A 175 -5.53 -8.00 8.11
CA MET A 175 -6.13 -8.71 9.24
C MET A 175 -7.22 -7.86 9.92
N ALA A 176 -6.96 -6.58 10.12
CA ALA A 176 -7.94 -5.65 10.69
C ALA A 176 -9.17 -5.51 9.78
N GLU A 177 -8.98 -5.40 8.47
CA GLU A 177 -10.09 -5.41 7.50
C GLU A 177 -10.92 -6.70 7.60
N ARG A 178 -10.29 -7.83 7.87
CA ARG A 178 -10.97 -9.12 8.00
C ARG A 178 -11.77 -9.26 9.29
N TYR A 179 -11.21 -8.83 10.42
CA TYR A 179 -11.76 -9.14 11.75
C TYR A 179 -12.39 -7.95 12.47
N ILE A 180 -12.11 -6.71 12.07
CA ILE A 180 -12.65 -5.52 12.71
C ILE A 180 -13.77 -4.91 11.85
N PRO A 181 -15.03 -4.89 12.33
CA PRO A 181 -16.19 -4.53 11.52
C PRO A 181 -16.15 -3.16 10.85
N VAL A 182 -15.51 -2.15 11.46
CA VAL A 182 -15.47 -0.79 10.91
C VAL A 182 -14.68 -0.71 9.60
N PHE A 183 -13.65 -1.53 9.43
CA PHE A 183 -12.82 -1.53 8.22
C PHE A 183 -13.53 -2.09 6.98
N LYS A 184 -14.74 -2.67 7.12
CA LYS A 184 -15.59 -3.02 5.97
C LYS A 184 -16.04 -1.80 5.17
N TYR A 185 -16.14 -0.67 5.85
CA TYR A 185 -16.72 0.55 5.30
C TYR A 185 -15.68 1.52 4.78
N VAL A 186 -14.40 1.26 5.06
CA VAL A 186 -13.30 2.17 4.74
C VAL A 186 -12.13 1.39 4.18
N ASP A 187 -11.60 1.82 3.04
CA ASP A 187 -10.35 1.33 2.48
C ASP A 187 -9.25 2.40 2.63
N PHE A 188 -8.03 1.94 2.93
CA PHE A 188 -6.85 2.78 2.82
C PHE A 188 -6.28 2.62 1.41
N LYS A 189 -6.11 3.76 0.69
CA LYS A 189 -5.65 3.76 -0.70
C LYS A 189 -4.53 4.76 -0.92
N TRP A 190 -3.82 4.59 -2.03
CA TRP A 190 -2.72 5.43 -2.44
C TRP A 190 -2.86 5.84 -3.90
N SER A 191 -2.44 7.06 -4.22
CA SER A 191 -2.27 7.53 -5.59
C SER A 191 -0.93 8.24 -5.76
N TYR A 192 -0.35 8.10 -6.94
CA TYR A 192 0.89 8.76 -7.32
C TYR A 192 0.80 9.27 -8.75
N TRP A 193 1.16 10.55 -8.93
CA TRP A 193 1.27 11.15 -10.25
C TRP A 193 2.26 12.32 -10.21
N ILE A 194 3.23 12.34 -11.13
CA ILE A 194 4.27 13.37 -11.15
C ILE A 194 3.66 14.68 -11.69
N ASN A 195 3.17 15.52 -10.80
CA ASN A 195 2.69 16.87 -11.10
C ASN A 195 3.82 17.91 -10.96
N THR A 196 4.75 17.68 -10.03
CA THR A 196 5.92 18.53 -9.80
C THR A 196 7.20 17.71 -9.75
N LYS A 197 8.33 18.34 -10.08
CA LYS A 197 9.66 17.75 -9.97
C LYS A 197 10.42 18.29 -8.76
N ALA A 198 9.76 18.92 -7.80
CA ALA A 198 10.40 19.55 -6.66
C ALA A 198 11.32 18.58 -5.92
N TYR A 199 10.85 17.37 -5.61
CA TYR A 199 11.65 16.32 -4.99
C TYR A 199 12.88 15.94 -5.83
N TYR A 200 12.71 15.65 -7.11
CA TYR A 200 13.78 15.21 -8.01
C TYR A 200 14.80 16.31 -8.35
N ARG A 201 14.52 17.56 -8.05
CA ARG A 201 15.50 18.66 -8.17
C ARG A 201 16.48 18.70 -7.00
N GLN A 202 16.09 18.14 -5.86
CA GLN A 202 16.90 18.12 -4.64
C GLN A 202 17.65 16.80 -4.45
N SER A 203 17.15 15.72 -5.02
CA SER A 203 17.73 14.38 -4.90
C SER A 203 18.11 13.83 -6.26
N ASP A 204 19.38 13.69 -6.54
CA ASP A 204 19.88 13.06 -7.77
C ASP A 204 19.55 11.58 -7.84
N THR A 205 19.35 10.94 -6.68
CA THR A 205 19.11 9.50 -6.51
C THR A 205 17.69 9.18 -6.08
N GLY A 206 16.81 10.20 -5.95
CA GLY A 206 15.46 10.06 -5.46
C GLY A 206 14.62 9.03 -6.22
N ILE A 207 13.83 8.28 -5.46
CA ILE A 207 12.90 7.27 -5.98
C ILE A 207 11.45 7.68 -5.69
N PHE A 208 10.51 7.08 -6.40
CA PHE A 208 9.09 7.46 -6.31
C PHE A 208 8.48 7.23 -4.91
N THR A 209 9.07 6.34 -4.10
CA THR A 209 8.61 6.04 -2.75
C THR A 209 8.77 7.21 -1.80
N ASP A 210 9.76 8.08 -2.04
CA ASP A 210 10.09 9.25 -1.20
C ASP A 210 9.54 10.55 -1.79
N ASP A 211 8.94 10.48 -2.97
CA ASP A 211 8.37 11.64 -3.67
C ASP A 211 6.97 11.98 -3.12
N TYR A 212 6.91 12.33 -1.84
CA TYR A 212 5.66 12.55 -1.10
C TYR A 212 4.81 13.70 -1.66
N VAL A 213 5.39 14.69 -2.34
CA VAL A 213 4.62 15.79 -2.96
C VAL A 213 3.76 15.34 -4.15
N ASN A 214 4.08 14.21 -4.73
CA ASN A 214 3.34 13.61 -5.83
C ASN A 214 2.49 12.41 -5.37
N GLN A 215 2.50 12.12 -4.07
CA GLN A 215 1.70 11.08 -3.44
C GLN A 215 0.47 11.69 -2.74
N THR A 216 -0.61 10.92 -2.71
CA THR A 216 -1.76 11.23 -1.86
C THR A 216 -2.26 9.93 -1.25
N PHE A 217 -2.47 9.94 0.06
CA PHE A 217 -3.03 8.83 0.81
C PHE A 217 -4.50 9.10 1.12
N TRP A 218 -5.31 8.07 1.00
CA TRP A 218 -6.76 8.20 1.00
C TRP A 218 -7.41 7.26 1.99
N LEU A 219 -8.47 7.75 2.63
CA LEU A 219 -9.47 6.94 3.29
C LEU A 219 -10.72 6.95 2.41
N SER A 220 -11.01 5.83 1.80
CA SER A 220 -12.15 5.65 0.88
C SER A 220 -13.31 5.00 1.62
N PHE A 221 -14.39 5.74 1.77
CA PHE A 221 -15.60 5.34 2.45
C PHE A 221 -16.61 4.74 1.47
N LYS A 222 -17.24 3.60 1.84
CA LYS A 222 -18.17 2.81 1.02
C LYS A 222 -19.62 2.99 1.49
N PRO A 223 -20.34 4.05 1.06
CA PRO A 223 -21.70 4.35 1.57
C PRO A 223 -22.69 3.21 1.30
N TYR A 224 -22.59 2.54 0.15
CA TYR A 224 -23.49 1.46 -0.24
C TYR A 224 -23.69 0.41 0.87
N ARG A 225 -22.65 0.10 1.62
CA ARG A 225 -22.68 -0.92 2.67
C ARG A 225 -23.48 -0.49 3.90
N LEU A 226 -23.68 0.82 4.10
CA LEU A 226 -24.46 1.39 5.21
C LEU A 226 -25.93 1.66 4.83
N LEU A 227 -26.24 1.72 3.53
CA LEU A 227 -27.57 2.05 3.07
C LEU A 227 -28.56 0.93 3.37
N PRO A 228 -29.81 1.25 3.77
CA PRO A 228 -30.90 0.28 3.87
C PRO A 228 -31.24 -0.31 2.49
N ALA A 229 -31.80 -1.52 2.45
CA ALA A 229 -32.05 -2.26 1.21
C ALA A 229 -32.79 -1.45 0.13
N GLY A 230 -33.80 -0.65 0.52
CA GLY A 230 -34.54 0.19 -0.42
C GLY A 230 -33.69 1.29 -1.06
N ALA A 231 -32.72 1.85 -0.35
CA ALA A 231 -31.84 2.89 -0.88
C ALA A 231 -30.70 2.30 -1.74
N ARG A 232 -30.26 1.06 -1.48
CA ARG A 232 -29.25 0.36 -2.30
C ARG A 232 -29.65 0.20 -3.76
N ALA A 233 -30.93 0.13 -4.06
CA ALA A 233 -31.44 0.03 -5.44
C ALA A 233 -31.09 1.28 -6.30
N TYR A 234 -30.84 2.42 -5.66
CA TYR A 234 -30.57 3.70 -6.33
C TYR A 234 -29.12 4.15 -6.22
N TYR A 235 -28.28 3.44 -5.46
CA TYR A 235 -26.88 3.80 -5.25
C TYR A 235 -25.95 2.75 -5.87
N PRO A 236 -25.01 3.14 -6.75
CA PRO A 236 -24.07 2.18 -7.35
C PRO A 236 -23.19 1.55 -6.28
N SER A 237 -23.09 0.21 -6.25
CA SER A 237 -22.30 -0.52 -5.26
C SER A 237 -20.80 -0.21 -5.31
N TRP A 238 -20.31 0.17 -6.49
CA TRP A 238 -18.92 0.50 -6.76
C TRP A 238 -18.56 1.96 -6.44
N LEU A 239 -19.52 2.82 -6.13
CA LEU A 239 -19.25 4.23 -5.87
C LEU A 239 -18.87 4.44 -4.41
N ALA A 240 -17.72 5.05 -4.20
CA ALA A 240 -17.17 5.42 -2.90
C ALA A 240 -16.85 6.92 -2.86
N ILE A 241 -16.59 7.44 -1.67
CA ILE A 241 -16.16 8.82 -1.42
C ILE A 241 -14.88 8.75 -0.61
N ALA A 242 -13.84 9.46 -1.05
CA ALA A 242 -12.54 9.43 -0.41
C ALA A 242 -12.12 10.78 0.15
N ALA A 243 -11.51 10.75 1.34
CA ALA A 243 -10.76 11.87 1.90
C ALA A 243 -9.27 11.62 1.69
N GLY A 244 -8.57 12.59 1.11
CA GLY A 244 -7.15 12.48 0.76
C GLY A 244 -6.28 13.46 1.52
N LEU A 245 -5.05 13.03 1.82
CA LEU A 245 -4.00 13.82 2.44
C LEU A 245 -2.75 13.79 1.58
N SER A 246 -2.21 14.97 1.26
CA SER A 246 -0.96 15.19 0.55
C SER A 246 -0.23 16.39 1.16
N ILE A 247 0.88 16.78 0.55
CA ILE A 247 1.67 17.96 0.92
C ILE A 247 2.03 18.78 -0.31
N ASP A 248 2.27 20.07 -0.11
CA ASP A 248 2.72 20.95 -1.18
C ASP A 248 4.24 20.83 -1.45
N GLU A 249 4.69 21.32 -2.60
CA GLU A 249 6.10 21.23 -3.03
C GLU A 249 7.08 22.05 -2.14
N LYS A 250 6.56 22.93 -1.28
CA LYS A 250 7.39 23.75 -0.39
C LYS A 250 8.18 22.93 0.61
N VAL A 251 7.69 21.73 0.94
CA VAL A 251 8.42 20.77 1.77
C VAL A 251 9.82 20.48 1.21
N PHE A 252 9.94 20.40 -0.13
CA PHE A 252 11.21 20.09 -0.79
C PHE A 252 11.86 21.31 -1.46
N THR A 253 11.15 22.40 -1.70
CA THR A 253 11.75 23.63 -2.26
C THR A 253 12.38 24.53 -1.20
N LYS A 254 12.25 24.19 0.09
CA LYS A 254 12.71 24.98 1.24
C LYS A 254 12.06 26.37 1.30
N GLU A 255 10.93 26.54 0.67
CA GLU A 255 10.11 27.74 0.81
C GLU A 255 9.46 27.81 2.20
N PRO A 256 9.21 29.01 2.71
CA PRO A 256 8.57 29.14 4.03
C PRO A 256 7.13 28.60 4.01
N HIS A 257 6.72 28.08 5.16
CA HIS A 257 5.34 27.61 5.42
C HIS A 257 4.85 26.48 4.49
N PRO A 258 5.50 25.32 4.50
CA PRO A 258 4.96 24.14 3.82
C PRO A 258 3.58 23.78 4.40
N ARG A 259 2.67 23.28 3.55
CA ARG A 259 1.28 23.00 3.93
C ARG A 259 0.90 21.58 3.58
N ARG A 260 0.03 21.01 4.40
CA ARG A 260 -0.74 19.82 4.01
C ARG A 260 -1.81 20.22 3.02
N GLU A 261 -2.15 19.30 2.14
CA GLU A 261 -3.25 19.43 1.20
C GLU A 261 -4.31 18.38 1.53
N VAL A 262 -5.56 18.81 1.66
CA VAL A 262 -6.69 17.92 1.98
C VAL A 262 -7.65 17.92 0.80
N TYR A 263 -8.07 16.71 0.40
CA TYR A 263 -8.93 16.48 -0.74
C TYR A 263 -10.17 15.70 -0.35
N VAL A 264 -11.28 15.96 -1.04
CA VAL A 264 -12.47 15.10 -1.08
C VAL A 264 -12.67 14.69 -2.53
N ALA A 265 -12.86 13.40 -2.77
CA ALA A 265 -12.95 12.87 -4.13
C ALA A 265 -14.03 11.79 -4.24
N LEU A 266 -14.55 11.61 -5.44
CA LEU A 266 -15.21 10.37 -5.79
C LEU A 266 -14.16 9.25 -5.87
N ASP A 267 -14.57 8.03 -5.58
CA ASP A 267 -13.72 6.86 -5.65
C ASP A 267 -14.49 5.61 -6.08
N TYR A 268 -13.76 4.56 -6.36
CA TYR A 268 -14.31 3.29 -6.84
C TYR A 268 -14.00 2.18 -5.84
N ASP A 269 -15.05 1.51 -5.33
CA ASP A 269 -14.89 0.21 -4.65
C ASP A 269 -14.77 -0.88 -5.73
N LEU A 270 -13.55 -1.22 -6.10
CA LEU A 270 -13.32 -2.24 -7.13
C LEU A 270 -13.73 -3.63 -6.65
N GLU A 271 -13.76 -3.87 -5.35
CA GLU A 271 -14.22 -5.13 -4.77
C GLU A 271 -15.73 -5.37 -4.95
N ALA A 272 -16.49 -4.33 -5.33
CA ALA A 272 -17.89 -4.50 -5.73
C ALA A 272 -18.04 -5.32 -7.03
N PHE A 273 -17.01 -5.34 -7.88
CA PHE A 273 -16.93 -6.19 -9.07
C PHE A 273 -16.39 -7.56 -8.65
N ARG A 274 -17.26 -8.58 -8.64
CA ARG A 274 -16.97 -9.92 -8.11
C ARG A 274 -16.60 -10.91 -9.22
N PRO A 275 -15.36 -10.96 -9.70
CA PRO A 275 -15.00 -11.90 -10.74
C PRO A 275 -14.99 -13.33 -10.21
N GLN A 276 -15.29 -14.30 -11.08
CA GLN A 276 -15.31 -15.72 -10.74
C GLN A 276 -13.91 -16.28 -10.46
N SER A 277 -12.92 -15.78 -11.19
CA SER A 277 -11.54 -16.27 -11.09
C SER A 277 -10.85 -15.77 -9.83
N ARG A 278 -10.15 -16.64 -9.09
CA ARG A 278 -9.33 -16.29 -7.93
C ARG A 278 -8.26 -15.25 -8.30
N MET A 279 -7.55 -15.48 -9.39
CA MET A 279 -6.51 -14.54 -9.85
C MET A 279 -7.09 -13.14 -10.11
N ALA A 280 -8.27 -13.06 -10.75
CA ALA A 280 -8.92 -11.78 -11.00
C ALA A 280 -9.38 -11.10 -9.69
N ARG A 281 -9.82 -11.87 -8.69
CA ARG A 281 -10.15 -11.35 -7.37
C ARG A 281 -8.93 -10.76 -6.66
N THR A 282 -7.82 -11.52 -6.63
CA THR A 282 -6.56 -11.03 -6.04
C THR A 282 -6.08 -9.78 -6.76
N LEU A 283 -6.11 -9.75 -8.09
CA LEU A 283 -5.74 -8.56 -8.86
C LEU A 283 -6.62 -7.34 -8.53
N ILE A 284 -7.94 -7.53 -8.46
CA ILE A 284 -8.87 -6.46 -8.10
C ILE A 284 -8.60 -5.94 -6.69
N ARG A 285 -8.25 -6.81 -5.73
CA ARG A 285 -7.89 -6.40 -4.37
C ARG A 285 -6.66 -5.49 -4.36
N TYR A 286 -5.58 -5.86 -5.06
CA TYR A 286 -4.41 -5.00 -5.18
C TYR A 286 -4.71 -3.68 -5.90
N LEU A 287 -5.52 -3.73 -6.97
CA LEU A 287 -5.97 -2.53 -7.66
C LEU A 287 -6.85 -1.63 -6.79
N ASN A 288 -7.59 -2.22 -5.84
CA ASN A 288 -8.43 -1.46 -4.92
C ASN A 288 -7.62 -0.65 -3.89
N TYR A 289 -6.36 -1.04 -3.62
CA TYR A 289 -5.46 -0.20 -2.84
C TYR A 289 -4.97 1.04 -3.61
N LEU A 290 -5.18 1.10 -4.92
CA LEU A 290 -4.86 2.26 -5.74
C LEU A 290 -6.10 3.14 -5.91
N LYS A 291 -5.94 4.43 -5.62
CA LYS A 291 -6.94 5.43 -5.95
C LYS A 291 -6.88 5.74 -7.43
N LEU A 292 -7.86 5.27 -8.18
CA LEU A 292 -7.99 5.56 -9.60
C LEU A 292 -8.36 7.03 -9.84
N PRO A 293 -7.99 7.61 -11.01
CA PRO A 293 -8.35 8.99 -11.33
C PRO A 293 -9.85 9.22 -11.30
N ALA A 294 -10.28 10.24 -10.57
CA ALA A 294 -11.68 10.60 -10.40
C ALA A 294 -11.81 12.09 -10.07
N PRO A 295 -13.02 12.67 -10.20
CA PRO A 295 -13.27 14.04 -9.77
C PRO A 295 -12.93 14.25 -8.30
N ALA A 296 -12.22 15.34 -8.01
CA ALA A 296 -11.82 15.71 -6.65
C ALA A 296 -11.88 17.22 -6.42
N VAL A 297 -12.00 17.57 -5.16
CA VAL A 297 -11.89 18.95 -4.69
C VAL A 297 -10.81 19.00 -3.63
N GLN A 298 -9.82 19.83 -3.82
CA GLN A 298 -8.94 20.26 -2.73
C GLN A 298 -9.74 21.21 -1.85
N VAL A 299 -9.83 20.91 -0.56
CA VAL A 299 -10.59 21.71 0.40
C VAL A 299 -9.69 22.52 1.33
N TYR A 300 -8.40 22.21 1.36
CA TYR A 300 -7.38 22.92 2.12
C TYR A 300 -6.03 22.80 1.40
N PRO A 301 -5.17 23.84 1.37
CA PRO A 301 -5.37 25.19 1.94
C PRO A 301 -6.30 26.08 1.11
N GLU A 302 -6.52 25.76 -0.14
CA GLU A 302 -7.36 26.54 -1.06
C GLU A 302 -8.30 25.61 -1.80
N CYS A 303 -9.46 26.14 -2.24
CA CYS A 303 -10.46 25.32 -2.92
C CYS A 303 -10.15 25.26 -4.42
N HIS A 304 -9.76 24.07 -4.89
CA HIS A 304 -9.50 23.79 -6.30
C HIS A 304 -10.23 22.55 -6.78
N TRP A 305 -10.74 22.57 -7.99
CA TRP A 305 -11.42 21.44 -8.61
C TRP A 305 -10.50 20.72 -9.58
N PHE A 306 -10.56 19.38 -9.54
CA PHE A 306 -9.84 18.49 -10.45
C PHE A 306 -10.82 17.51 -11.08
N LEU A 307 -10.78 17.39 -12.42
CA LEU A 307 -11.64 16.44 -13.12
C LEU A 307 -11.15 14.98 -12.94
N LEU A 308 -9.85 14.79 -12.97
CA LEU A 308 -9.21 13.47 -12.93
C LEU A 308 -8.01 13.45 -11.97
N TYR A 309 -8.23 13.85 -10.69
CA TYR A 309 -7.16 13.76 -9.69
C TYR A 309 -6.64 12.30 -9.57
N PRO A 310 -5.32 12.06 -9.47
CA PRO A 310 -4.24 12.98 -9.12
C PRO A 310 -3.60 13.74 -10.30
N ILE A 311 -4.12 13.61 -11.52
CA ILE A 311 -3.61 14.34 -12.67
C ILE A 311 -4.10 15.79 -12.55
N LYS A 312 -3.17 16.72 -12.28
CA LYS A 312 -3.44 18.14 -12.20
C LYS A 312 -3.13 18.75 -13.58
N PHE A 313 -4.15 19.24 -14.28
CA PHE A 313 -4.02 19.92 -15.57
C PHE A 313 -3.90 21.41 -15.37
#